data_fb22256952bde4a4e8b7d9702e580f6c
#
_entry.id   fb22256952bde4a4e8b7d9702e580f6c
#
_cell.length_a   1.000
_cell.length_b   1.000
_cell.length_c   1.000
_cell.angle_alpha   90.00
_cell.angle_beta   90.00
_cell.angle_gamma   90.00
#
_symmetry.space_group_name_H-M   'P 1'
#
loop_
_entity.id
_entity.type
_entity.pdbx_description
1 polymer ?
#
loop_
_entity_poly.entity_id
_entity_poly.type
_entity_poly.pdbx_seq_one_letter_code
_entity_poly.pdbx_strand_id
1 'polypeptide(L)'
;MKIKIIIEILGSPKEHVEETIKKVMEEFSQREVEIISKEISEAAEVDKFFSSFVDIEFKTDSLKKLNEICFDFMPSVIEIIEPLDLKFESKDYEDFMNDLLARLHKHGMIMRNLHAENVYLKNKKN
;
A
#
# COMPACT_ATOMS: atom_id res chain seq x y z
N MET A 1 9.32 12.37 9.84
CA MET A 1 9.78 10.96 9.77
C MET A 1 10.31 10.65 8.38
N LYS A 2 11.41 9.96 8.32
CA LYS A 2 11.93 9.38 7.08
C LYS A 2 11.54 7.91 7.02
N ILE A 3 10.84 7.53 5.99
CA ILE A 3 10.17 6.24 5.89
C ILE A 3 10.56 5.56 4.59
N LYS A 4 10.76 4.26 4.65
CA LYS A 4 10.98 3.40 3.50
C LYS A 4 9.84 2.41 3.39
N ILE A 5 9.29 2.27 2.19
CA ILE A 5 8.31 1.25 1.88
C ILE A 5 8.76 0.43 0.68
N ILE A 6 8.34 -0.82 0.64
CA ILE A 6 8.55 -1.69 -0.51
C ILE A 6 7.17 -2.14 -0.98
N ILE A 7 6.89 -1.90 -2.25
CA ILE A 7 5.65 -2.33 -2.90
C ILE A 7 6.02 -3.43 -3.90
N GLU A 8 5.37 -4.58 -3.78
CA GLU A 8 5.56 -5.70 -4.69
C GLU A 8 4.35 -5.82 -5.62
N ILE A 9 4.62 -6.03 -6.89
CA ILE A 9 3.61 -6.36 -7.90
C ILE A 9 3.93 -7.76 -8.43
N LEU A 10 2.96 -8.65 -8.34
CA LEU A 10 3.03 -10.02 -8.84
C LEU A 10 1.95 -10.22 -9.89
N GLY A 11 2.31 -10.78 -11.03
CA GLY A 11 1.34 -11.01 -12.10
C GLY A 11 1.95 -11.59 -13.35
N SER A 12 1.18 -11.54 -14.43
CA SER A 12 1.55 -12.07 -15.74
C SER A 12 0.76 -11.33 -16.81
N PRO A 13 1.33 -11.09 -18.01
CA PRO A 13 2.70 -11.32 -18.42
C PRO A 13 3.68 -10.29 -17.83
N LYS A 14 4.96 -10.45 -18.12
CA LYS A 14 6.03 -9.56 -17.63
C LYS A 14 5.76 -8.09 -17.94
N GLU A 15 5.32 -7.79 -19.16
CA GLU A 15 5.02 -6.43 -19.60
C GLU A 15 3.92 -5.79 -18.78
N HIS A 16 2.91 -6.56 -18.39
CA HIS A 16 1.82 -6.08 -17.54
C HIS A 16 2.33 -5.69 -16.14
N VAL A 17 3.21 -6.49 -15.57
CA VAL A 17 3.84 -6.20 -14.27
C VAL A 17 4.67 -4.92 -14.36
N GLU A 18 5.46 -4.76 -15.41
CA GLU A 18 6.29 -3.56 -15.62
C GLU A 18 5.44 -2.29 -15.81
N GLU A 19 4.36 -2.38 -16.55
CA GLU A 19 3.42 -1.26 -16.72
C GLU A 19 2.72 -0.90 -15.41
N THR A 20 2.31 -1.91 -14.65
CA THR A 20 1.63 -1.71 -13.37
C THR A 20 2.53 -1.02 -12.38
N ILE A 21 3.81 -1.42 -12.29
CA ILE A 21 4.75 -0.80 -11.36
C ILE A 21 5.00 0.67 -11.71
N LYS A 22 5.03 1.01 -12.99
CA LYS A 22 5.15 2.40 -13.45
C LYS A 22 3.94 3.24 -13.04
N LYS A 23 2.73 2.69 -13.18
CA LYS A 23 1.49 3.36 -12.76
C LYS A 23 1.48 3.61 -11.25
N VAL A 24 1.91 2.62 -10.48
CA VAL A 24 2.03 2.75 -9.02
C VAL A 24 2.97 3.89 -8.67
N MET A 25 4.12 3.99 -9.35
CA MET A 25 5.07 5.08 -9.15
C MET A 25 4.48 6.44 -9.50
N GLU A 26 3.76 6.55 -10.60
CA GLU A 26 3.08 7.79 -10.99
C GLU A 26 2.06 8.23 -9.96
N GLU A 27 1.24 7.31 -9.48
CA GLU A 27 0.24 7.58 -8.44
C GLU A 27 0.91 8.02 -7.14
N PHE A 28 1.99 7.36 -6.74
CA PHE A 28 2.74 7.74 -5.54
C PHE A 28 3.34 9.14 -5.68
N SER A 29 3.86 9.49 -6.85
CA SER A 29 4.45 10.80 -7.12
C SER A 29 3.46 11.95 -6.97
N GLN A 30 2.16 11.67 -7.04
CA GLN A 30 1.09 12.66 -6.85
C GLN A 30 0.72 12.87 -5.38
N ARG A 31 1.26 12.06 -4.47
CA ARG A 31 0.99 12.20 -3.04
C ARG A 31 1.74 13.39 -2.45
N GLU A 32 1.14 14.00 -1.44
CA GLU A 32 1.70 15.19 -0.76
C GLU A 32 2.75 14.78 0.26
N VAL A 33 3.82 14.15 -0.19
CA VAL A 33 4.96 13.75 0.62
C VAL A 33 6.26 14.10 -0.10
N GLU A 34 7.32 14.31 0.65
CA GLU A 34 8.64 14.56 0.07
C GLU A 34 9.30 13.23 -0.29
N ILE A 35 9.41 12.93 -1.57
CA ILE A 35 10.07 11.72 -2.05
C ILE A 35 11.58 11.97 -2.08
N ILE A 36 12.33 11.10 -1.39
CA ILE A 36 13.80 11.18 -1.31
C ILE A 36 14.44 10.32 -2.39
N SER A 37 13.98 9.08 -2.52
CA SER A 37 14.49 8.16 -3.52
C SER A 37 13.43 7.15 -3.92
N LYS A 38 13.59 6.59 -5.12
CA LYS A 38 12.73 5.55 -5.65
C LYS A 38 13.53 4.66 -6.58
N GLU A 39 13.45 3.36 -6.35
CA GLU A 39 14.13 2.36 -7.17
C GLU A 39 13.14 1.29 -7.59
N ILE A 40 13.15 0.96 -8.88
CA ILE A 40 12.32 -0.11 -9.44
C ILE A 40 13.24 -1.26 -9.81
N SER A 41 12.94 -2.47 -9.34
CA SER A 41 13.64 -3.66 -9.78
C SER A 41 13.11 -4.13 -11.14
N GLU A 42 13.92 -4.84 -11.90
CA GLU A 42 13.44 -5.54 -13.09
C GLU A 42 12.48 -6.66 -12.66
N ALA A 43 11.47 -6.91 -13.49
CA ALA A 43 10.55 -8.00 -13.24
C ALA A 43 11.28 -9.34 -13.35
N ALA A 44 11.24 -10.13 -12.29
CA ALA A 44 11.88 -11.44 -12.21
C ALA A 44 10.82 -12.54 -12.24
N GLU A 45 11.15 -13.65 -12.88
CA GLU A 45 10.27 -14.80 -12.94
C GLU A 45 10.24 -15.52 -11.59
N VAL A 46 9.01 -15.74 -11.08
CA VAL A 46 8.75 -16.46 -9.83
C VAL A 46 7.66 -17.49 -10.12
N ASP A 47 8.03 -18.76 -10.25
CA ASP A 47 7.14 -19.85 -10.69
C ASP A 47 6.53 -19.52 -12.06
N LYS A 48 5.19 -19.36 -12.13
CA LYS A 48 4.48 -19.04 -13.37
C LYS A 48 4.24 -17.53 -13.53
N PHE A 49 4.72 -16.73 -12.58
CA PHE A 49 4.45 -15.30 -12.50
C PHE A 49 5.72 -14.49 -12.61
N PHE A 50 5.55 -13.19 -12.72
CA PHE A 50 6.64 -12.21 -12.66
C PHE A 50 6.42 -11.31 -11.48
N SER A 51 7.50 -10.98 -10.79
CA SER A 51 7.50 -10.11 -9.62
C SER A 51 8.39 -8.90 -9.87
N SER A 52 7.90 -7.72 -9.52
CA SER A 52 8.69 -6.50 -9.52
C SER A 52 8.47 -5.76 -8.22
N PHE A 53 9.51 -5.08 -7.75
CA PHE A 53 9.48 -4.31 -6.50
C PHE A 53 9.76 -2.86 -6.79
N VAL A 54 9.11 -1.98 -6.06
CA VAL A 54 9.53 -0.59 -5.97
C VAL A 54 9.86 -0.27 -4.52
N ASP A 55 11.03 0.33 -4.32
CA ASP A 55 11.56 0.77 -3.05
C ASP A 55 11.47 2.29 -3.02
N ILE A 56 10.69 2.85 -2.10
CA ILE A 56 10.47 4.29 -2.01
C ILE A 56 10.87 4.78 -0.63
N GLU A 57 11.73 5.80 -0.59
CA GLU A 57 12.01 6.55 0.62
C GLU A 57 11.35 7.92 0.53
N PHE A 58 10.63 8.30 1.58
CA PHE A 58 9.93 9.57 1.63
C PHE A 58 9.88 10.12 3.05
N LYS A 59 9.57 11.41 3.17
CA LYS A 59 9.38 12.08 4.45
C LYS A 59 7.95 12.52 4.62
N THR A 60 7.40 12.28 5.80
CA THR A 60 6.14 12.86 6.25
C THR A 60 6.11 12.85 7.78
N ASP A 61 5.46 13.83 8.36
CA ASP A 61 5.19 13.87 9.81
C ASP A 61 3.71 13.57 10.11
N SER A 62 2.91 13.37 9.08
CA SER A 62 1.49 13.09 9.21
C SER A 62 1.23 11.60 9.33
N LEU A 63 0.74 11.17 10.49
CA LEU A 63 0.32 9.78 10.71
C LEU A 63 -0.89 9.42 9.84
N LYS A 64 -1.78 10.37 9.61
CA LYS A 64 -2.93 10.18 8.72
C LYS A 64 -2.48 9.90 7.29
N LYS A 65 -1.51 10.66 6.79
CA LYS A 65 -0.93 10.47 5.45
C LYS A 65 -0.26 9.10 5.35
N LEU A 66 0.43 8.67 6.40
CA LEU A 66 1.06 7.36 6.44
C LEU A 66 0.04 6.24 6.34
N ASN A 67 -1.07 6.33 7.09
CA ASN A 67 -2.16 5.37 6.97
C ASN A 67 -2.76 5.34 5.57
N GLU A 68 -3.00 6.50 4.95
CA GLU A 68 -3.50 6.58 3.58
C GLU A 68 -2.60 5.83 2.60
N ILE A 69 -1.30 6.05 2.68
CA ILE A 69 -0.31 5.40 1.82
C ILE A 69 -0.32 3.89 2.04
N CYS A 70 -0.34 3.43 3.29
CA CYS A 70 -0.35 2.01 3.59
C CYS A 70 -1.60 1.30 3.06
N PHE A 71 -2.76 1.93 3.14
CA PHE A 71 -4.00 1.32 2.64
C PHE A 71 -4.16 1.45 1.13
N ASP A 72 -3.69 2.54 0.52
CA ASP A 72 -3.84 2.74 -0.92
C ASP A 72 -2.83 1.94 -1.72
N PHE A 73 -1.61 1.79 -1.23
CA PHE A 73 -0.53 1.11 -1.96
C PHE A 73 -0.21 -0.28 -1.43
N MET A 74 -0.69 -0.64 -0.25
CA MET A 74 -0.51 -1.97 0.35
C MET A 74 0.94 -2.46 0.30
N PRO A 75 1.90 -1.69 0.83
CA PRO A 75 3.30 -2.11 0.81
C PRO A 75 3.51 -3.41 1.57
N SER A 76 4.46 -4.23 1.11
CA SER A 76 4.83 -5.47 1.79
C SER A 76 5.71 -5.23 3.02
N VAL A 77 6.43 -4.11 3.03
CA VAL A 77 7.34 -3.73 4.13
C VAL A 77 7.25 -2.23 4.37
N ILE A 78 7.29 -1.84 5.63
CA ILE A 78 7.47 -0.46 6.05
C ILE A 78 8.57 -0.38 7.10
N GLU A 79 9.45 0.60 6.97
CA GLU A 79 10.55 0.87 7.90
C GLU A 79 10.60 2.36 8.21
N ILE A 80 10.71 2.70 9.48
CA ILE A 80 10.95 4.09 9.91
C ILE A 80 12.45 4.25 10.10
N ILE A 81 13.08 4.98 9.19
CA ILE A 81 14.53 5.15 9.19
C ILE A 81 14.95 6.19 10.22
N GLU A 82 14.21 7.30 10.31
CA GLU A 82 14.44 8.40 11.23
C GLU A 82 13.10 8.98 11.72
N PRO A 83 13.01 9.35 12.99
CA PRO A 83 13.99 9.15 14.07
C PRO A 83 13.97 7.71 14.60
N LEU A 84 14.98 7.35 15.40
CA LEU A 84 15.04 6.03 16.04
C LEU A 84 13.98 5.87 17.12
N ASP A 85 13.65 6.96 17.80
CA ASP A 85 12.62 6.98 18.84
C ASP A 85 11.51 7.94 18.44
N LEU A 86 10.28 7.46 18.41
CA LEU A 86 9.09 8.26 18.15
C LEU A 86 8.40 8.60 19.47
N LYS A 87 8.01 9.87 19.61
CA LYS A 87 7.22 10.34 20.74
C LYS A 87 5.93 10.95 20.20
N PHE A 88 4.81 10.50 20.74
CA PHE A 88 3.49 11.03 20.41
C PHE A 88 2.74 11.37 21.68
N GLU A 89 1.93 12.42 21.62
CA GLU A 89 0.92 12.64 22.63
C GLU A 89 -0.16 11.56 22.53
N SER A 90 -0.76 11.22 23.65
CA SER A 90 -1.81 10.20 23.67
C SER A 90 -2.95 10.48 22.70
N LYS A 91 -3.31 11.76 22.55
CA LYS A 91 -4.36 12.18 21.62
C LYS A 91 -3.99 11.90 20.16
N ASP A 92 -2.75 12.16 19.79
CA ASP A 92 -2.28 11.92 18.41
C ASP A 92 -2.26 10.42 18.09
N TYR A 93 -1.82 9.62 19.03
CA TYR A 93 -1.84 8.17 18.88
C TYR A 93 -3.27 7.61 18.80
N GLU A 94 -4.15 8.13 19.65
CA GLU A 94 -5.58 7.78 19.63
C GLU A 94 -6.22 8.10 18.27
N ASP A 95 -5.95 9.29 17.73
CA ASP A 95 -6.44 9.70 16.41
C ASP A 95 -5.92 8.78 15.30
N PHE A 96 -4.63 8.42 15.38
CA PHE A 96 -4.02 7.46 14.46
C PHE A 96 -4.72 6.10 14.51
N MET A 97 -4.95 5.57 15.70
CA MET A 97 -5.61 4.28 15.88
C MET A 97 -7.07 4.30 15.41
N ASN A 98 -7.79 5.39 15.68
CA ASN A 98 -9.17 5.53 15.22
C ASN A 98 -9.26 5.65 13.70
N ASP A 99 -8.33 6.35 13.07
CA ASP A 99 -8.23 6.40 11.60
C ASP A 99 -7.95 5.01 11.02
N LEU A 100 -7.03 4.27 11.62
CA LEU A 100 -6.71 2.88 11.23
C LEU A 100 -7.95 1.99 11.33
N LEU A 101 -8.67 2.05 12.45
CA LEU A 101 -9.88 1.26 12.66
C LEU A 101 -10.97 1.60 11.64
N ALA A 102 -11.16 2.88 11.34
CA ALA A 102 -12.13 3.32 10.34
C ALA A 102 -11.81 2.75 8.95
N ARG A 103 -10.53 2.73 8.57
CA ARG A 103 -10.10 2.16 7.31
C ARG A 103 -10.28 0.64 7.26
N LEU A 104 -9.95 -0.05 8.36
CA LEU A 104 -10.17 -1.50 8.48
C LEU A 104 -11.65 -1.87 8.38
N HIS A 105 -12.53 -1.11 9.03
CA HIS A 105 -13.97 -1.32 8.94
C HIS A 105 -14.48 -1.14 7.50
N LYS A 106 -14.02 -0.11 6.83
CA LYS A 106 -14.39 0.14 5.43
C LYS A 106 -13.96 -1.01 4.52
N HIS A 107 -12.71 -1.47 4.66
CA HIS A 107 -12.21 -2.63 3.90
C HIS A 107 -13.00 -3.90 4.21
N GLY A 108 -13.31 -4.14 5.47
CA GLY A 108 -14.12 -5.27 5.89
C GLY A 108 -15.52 -5.26 5.30
N MET A 109 -16.16 -4.08 5.24
CA MET A 109 -17.48 -3.92 4.61
C MET A 109 -17.43 -4.19 3.12
N ILE A 110 -16.42 -3.65 2.41
CA ILE A 110 -16.24 -3.89 0.97
C ILE A 110 -16.05 -5.38 0.72
N MET A 111 -15.24 -6.07 1.48
CA MET A 111 -15.01 -7.51 1.34
C MET A 111 -16.27 -8.32 1.58
N ARG A 112 -17.05 -7.98 2.59
CA ARG A 112 -18.33 -8.65 2.88
C ARG A 112 -19.35 -8.45 1.75
N ASN A 113 -19.41 -7.23 1.20
CA ASN A 113 -20.30 -6.93 0.08
C ASN A 113 -19.91 -7.68 -1.17
N LEU A 114 -18.62 -7.76 -1.48
CA LEU A 114 -18.10 -8.54 -2.61
C LEU A 114 -18.37 -10.03 -2.43
N HIS A 115 -18.21 -10.56 -1.22
CA HIS A 115 -18.52 -11.96 -0.93
C HIS A 115 -20.00 -12.27 -1.11
N ALA A 116 -20.88 -11.40 -0.60
CA ALA A 116 -22.32 -11.56 -0.77
C ALA A 116 -22.73 -11.52 -2.24
N GLU A 117 -22.13 -10.62 -3.02
CA GLU A 117 -22.35 -10.52 -4.46
C GLU A 117 -21.89 -11.79 -5.19
N ASN A 118 -20.72 -12.31 -4.83
CA ASN A 118 -20.22 -13.57 -5.40
C ASN A 118 -21.15 -14.75 -5.11
N VAL A 119 -21.64 -14.87 -3.89
CA VAL A 119 -22.59 -15.91 -3.49
C VAL A 119 -23.89 -15.78 -4.29
N TYR A 120 -24.42 -14.57 -4.43
CA TYR A 120 -25.61 -14.30 -5.24
C TYR A 120 -25.42 -14.72 -6.70
N LEU A 121 -24.31 -14.34 -7.31
CA LEU A 121 -24.00 -14.68 -8.70
C LEU A 121 -23.83 -16.19 -8.90
N LYS A 122 -23.21 -16.89 -7.96
CA LYS A 122 -23.09 -18.37 -8.00
C LYS A 122 -24.46 -19.04 -7.93
N ASN A 123 -25.33 -18.58 -7.03
CA ASN A 123 -26.67 -19.14 -6.88
C ASN A 123 -27.56 -18.86 -8.10
N LYS A 124 -27.38 -17.72 -8.73
CA LYS A 124 -28.13 -17.35 -9.95
C LYS A 124 -27.79 -18.22 -11.15
N LYS A 125 -26.59 -18.80 -11.22
CA LYS A 125 -26.15 -19.69 -12.31
C LYS A 125 -26.67 -21.11 -12.16
N ASN A 126 -27.16 -21.47 -11.01
CA ASN A 126 -27.73 -22.79 -10.72
C ASN A 126 -29.26 -22.75 -10.85
#